data_e37e413487493865d2124a3bbd0cd604
#
_entry.id   e37e413487493865d2124a3bbd0cd604
#
_cell.length_a   1.000
_cell.length_b   1.000
_cell.length_c   1.000
_cell.angle_alpha   90.00
_cell.angle_beta   90.00
_cell.angle_gamma   90.00
#
_symmetry.space_group_name_H-M   'P 1'
#
loop_
_entity.id
_entity.type
_entity.pdbx_description
1 polymer ?
#
loop_
_entity_poly.entity_id
_entity_poly.type
_entity_poly.pdbx_seq_one_letter_code
_entity_poly.pdbx_strand_id
1 'polypeptide(L)'
;MELNFSLHPRQLEVFNSKARFRVCSAGRRFGKSYLSAIELIINGLQDENQYGYDLRGKEVWYIAPTFNQGKEIMWGLLKMLGEGVIESSLENTATIRLINGRTIKIKGSDRPDTLRGVGVSFVVMDEYAFMKPEVWDLIMRPTLSDVMGSALFIGTPAGKNHFYQLWLEGDKEGNDEWESFSFTSKENPCIPQSEFDEMAKVMTKQAIRQELEASFEAADGGSFHEAEWIYMERSPEPGNIYIAMDPAGFSEGKGRLTSKLKQADEHSIAVVEASEAGWFIHDIIHGRWGVREASLQFIRACQKHRPVMAGIEGGALKQAMLPYIEDQMKRLSIFPKIVPLTHGGKKKTDRIMWALQGRFQNGRIFFKEDAPYVRALATQLLDFPNPLAHDDLIDSLSYIDQLVKIPYYSESMIQNDFQPLDKVAGY
;
A
#
# COMPACT_ATOMS: atom_id res chain seq x y z
N MET A 1 -24.29 -34.45 9.24
CA MET A 1 -24.24 -33.09 8.69
C MET A 1 -22.86 -32.92 8.08
N GLU A 2 -22.75 -32.69 6.78
CA GLU A 2 -21.49 -32.58 6.08
C GLU A 2 -21.21 -31.09 5.83
N LEU A 3 -20.06 -30.61 6.32
CA LEU A 3 -19.50 -29.33 5.91
C LEU A 3 -18.74 -29.56 4.61
N ASN A 4 -19.13 -28.86 3.55
CA ASN A 4 -18.55 -29.07 2.23
C ASN A 4 -17.56 -27.92 1.93
N PHE A 5 -16.26 -28.15 2.22
CA PHE A 5 -15.18 -27.24 1.89
C PHE A 5 -13.96 -28.01 1.37
N SER A 6 -13.13 -27.35 0.59
CA SER A 6 -11.90 -27.92 0.05
C SER A 6 -10.73 -27.00 0.33
N LEU A 7 -9.70 -27.50 0.97
CA LEU A 7 -8.42 -26.82 1.17
C LEU A 7 -7.39 -27.36 0.16
N HIS A 8 -6.62 -26.45 -0.43
CA HIS A 8 -5.50 -26.87 -1.27
C HIS A 8 -4.33 -27.38 -0.39
N PRO A 9 -3.35 -28.13 -0.95
CA PRO A 9 -2.33 -28.84 -0.17
C PRO A 9 -1.61 -27.97 0.87
N ARG A 10 -1.24 -26.73 0.52
CA ARG A 10 -0.53 -25.83 1.45
C ARG A 10 -1.42 -25.28 2.58
N GLN A 11 -2.70 -25.10 2.32
CA GLN A 11 -3.66 -24.77 3.39
C GLN A 11 -3.86 -25.97 4.33
N LEU A 12 -3.86 -27.21 3.80
CA LEU A 12 -3.95 -28.42 4.59
C LEU A 12 -2.75 -28.61 5.53
N GLU A 13 -1.56 -28.18 5.13
CA GLU A 13 -0.37 -28.20 6.00
C GLU A 13 -0.62 -27.37 7.28
N VAL A 14 -1.11 -26.13 7.13
CA VAL A 14 -1.44 -25.27 8.27
C VAL A 14 -2.60 -25.83 9.09
N PHE A 15 -3.65 -26.30 8.42
CA PHE A 15 -4.86 -26.83 9.08
C PHE A 15 -4.57 -28.10 9.90
N ASN A 16 -3.72 -28.99 9.43
CA ASN A 16 -3.40 -30.26 10.09
C ASN A 16 -2.36 -30.13 11.21
N SER A 17 -1.70 -28.98 11.34
CA SER A 17 -0.73 -28.73 12.39
C SER A 17 -1.38 -28.88 13.78
N LYS A 18 -0.63 -29.48 14.71
CA LYS A 18 -1.04 -29.68 16.11
C LYS A 18 -0.45 -28.64 17.05
N ALA A 19 0.37 -27.73 16.52
CA ALA A 19 0.93 -26.65 17.30
C ALA A 19 -0.19 -25.75 17.86
N ARG A 20 -0.02 -25.32 19.09
CA ARG A 20 -0.98 -24.44 19.78
C ARG A 20 -1.03 -23.07 19.12
N PHE A 21 0.13 -22.56 18.70
CA PHE A 21 0.27 -21.27 18.02
C PHE A 21 0.89 -21.48 16.64
N ARG A 22 0.16 -21.09 15.64
CA ARG A 22 0.57 -21.25 14.24
C ARG A 22 0.76 -19.87 13.60
N VAL A 23 1.88 -19.68 12.92
CA VAL A 23 2.24 -18.43 12.26
C VAL A 23 2.34 -18.68 10.75
N CYS A 24 1.39 -18.17 9.99
CA CYS A 24 1.32 -18.36 8.54
C CYS A 24 1.60 -17.04 7.80
N SER A 25 2.85 -16.89 7.33
CA SER A 25 3.24 -15.85 6.39
C SER A 25 2.89 -16.30 4.99
N ALA A 26 1.99 -15.60 4.29
CA ALA A 26 1.60 -16.01 2.95
C ALA A 26 1.31 -14.82 2.04
N GLY A 27 1.70 -14.96 0.76
CA GLY A 27 1.52 -13.95 -0.26
C GLY A 27 0.04 -13.64 -0.53
N ARG A 28 -0.21 -12.56 -1.26
CA ARG A 28 -1.57 -12.19 -1.71
C ARG A 28 -2.19 -13.33 -2.53
N ARG A 29 -3.50 -13.48 -2.41
CA ARG A 29 -4.27 -14.51 -3.14
C ARG A 29 -3.91 -15.97 -2.77
N PHE A 30 -3.11 -16.21 -1.74
CA PHE A 30 -2.85 -17.56 -1.21
C PHE A 30 -4.13 -18.28 -0.73
N GLY A 31 -5.16 -17.53 -0.32
CA GLY A 31 -6.38 -18.09 0.25
C GLY A 31 -6.43 -18.01 1.79
N LYS A 32 -5.68 -17.07 2.38
CA LYS A 32 -5.61 -16.81 3.84
C LYS A 32 -6.98 -16.70 4.50
N SER A 33 -7.86 -15.85 3.96
CA SER A 33 -9.19 -15.61 4.53
C SER A 33 -10.09 -16.85 4.47
N TYR A 34 -9.98 -17.64 3.40
CA TYR A 34 -10.72 -18.90 3.25
C TYR A 34 -10.31 -19.93 4.31
N LEU A 35 -9.00 -20.13 4.49
CA LEU A 35 -8.46 -20.98 5.56
C LEU A 35 -8.92 -20.50 6.94
N SER A 36 -8.83 -19.18 7.20
CA SER A 36 -9.26 -18.58 8.46
C SER A 36 -10.73 -18.85 8.77
N ALA A 37 -11.61 -18.75 7.77
CA ALA A 37 -13.04 -19.01 7.96
C ALA A 37 -13.32 -20.47 8.33
N ILE A 38 -12.63 -21.41 7.68
CA ILE A 38 -12.76 -22.85 7.98
C ILE A 38 -12.24 -23.14 9.38
N GLU A 39 -11.08 -22.62 9.75
CA GLU A 39 -10.51 -22.75 11.10
C GLU A 39 -11.47 -22.23 12.17
N LEU A 40 -12.09 -21.07 11.96
CA LEU A 40 -13.06 -20.48 12.89
C LEU A 40 -14.30 -21.37 13.05
N ILE A 41 -14.84 -21.92 11.97
CA ILE A 41 -16.01 -22.79 11.99
C ILE A 41 -15.68 -24.09 12.69
N ILE A 42 -14.60 -24.75 12.32
CA ILE A 42 -14.20 -26.05 12.87
C ILE A 42 -13.89 -25.91 14.37
N ASN A 43 -13.07 -24.93 14.77
CA ASN A 43 -12.79 -24.68 16.20
C ASN A 43 -14.04 -24.23 16.96
N GLY A 44 -14.98 -23.55 16.30
CA GLY A 44 -16.27 -23.16 16.89
C GLY A 44 -17.21 -24.33 17.16
N LEU A 45 -17.12 -25.42 16.41
CA LEU A 45 -17.94 -26.63 16.56
C LEU A 45 -17.36 -27.63 17.58
N GLN A 46 -16.11 -27.47 18.03
CA GLN A 46 -15.49 -28.34 19.03
C GLN A 46 -15.99 -27.98 20.43
N ASP A 47 -16.41 -28.96 21.22
CA ASP A 47 -16.80 -28.79 22.61
C ASP A 47 -15.65 -29.05 23.59
N GLU A 48 -14.57 -29.68 23.14
CA GLU A 48 -13.36 -29.96 23.89
C GLU A 48 -12.14 -29.77 22.98
N ASN A 49 -11.02 -29.31 23.53
CA ASN A 49 -9.77 -29.20 22.78
C ASN A 49 -8.87 -30.42 22.94
N GLN A 50 -7.76 -30.47 22.22
CA GLN A 50 -6.79 -31.56 22.24
C GLN A 50 -6.13 -31.80 23.63
N TYR A 51 -6.30 -30.89 24.58
CA TYR A 51 -5.79 -30.98 25.94
C TYR A 51 -6.85 -31.38 26.97
N GLY A 52 -8.08 -31.70 26.51
CA GLY A 52 -9.17 -32.13 27.39
C GLY A 52 -9.92 -31.00 28.11
N TYR A 53 -9.78 -29.75 27.67
CA TYR A 53 -10.52 -28.63 28.25
C TYR A 53 -11.89 -28.46 27.62
N ASP A 54 -12.93 -28.29 28.45
CA ASP A 54 -14.28 -27.94 28.01
C ASP A 54 -14.31 -26.52 27.41
N LEU A 55 -14.76 -26.41 26.18
CA LEU A 55 -14.83 -25.16 25.41
C LEU A 55 -16.25 -24.57 25.37
N ARG A 56 -17.26 -25.22 25.97
CA ARG A 56 -18.62 -24.70 26.02
C ARG A 56 -18.66 -23.34 26.74
N GLY A 57 -19.32 -22.37 26.15
CA GLY A 57 -19.37 -21.00 26.65
C GLY A 57 -18.12 -20.16 26.33
N LYS A 58 -17.07 -20.74 25.72
CA LYS A 58 -15.92 -19.99 25.21
C LYS A 58 -16.15 -19.56 23.77
N GLU A 59 -15.69 -18.36 23.44
CA GLU A 59 -15.86 -17.77 22.11
C GLU A 59 -14.68 -18.13 21.18
N VAL A 60 -14.94 -18.00 19.90
CA VAL A 60 -13.93 -18.07 18.81
C VAL A 60 -13.88 -16.71 18.14
N TRP A 61 -12.69 -16.14 17.97
CA TRP A 61 -12.56 -14.78 17.46
C TRP A 61 -11.75 -14.70 16.18
N TYR A 62 -12.24 -13.85 15.27
CA TYR A 62 -11.46 -13.33 14.16
C TYR A 62 -11.12 -11.88 14.46
N ILE A 63 -9.85 -11.55 14.50
CA ILE A 63 -9.36 -10.21 14.78
C ILE A 63 -8.64 -9.67 13.53
N ALA A 64 -9.08 -8.51 13.05
CA ALA A 64 -8.45 -7.76 11.98
C ALA A 64 -7.89 -6.43 12.53
N PRO A 65 -7.08 -5.68 11.77
CA PRO A 65 -6.59 -4.36 12.17
C PRO A 65 -7.72 -3.40 12.58
N THR A 66 -8.83 -3.40 11.84
CA THR A 66 -10.06 -2.66 12.19
C THR A 66 -11.30 -3.55 12.11
N PHE A 67 -12.33 -3.23 12.92
CA PHE A 67 -13.59 -3.97 12.91
C PHE A 67 -14.27 -3.99 11.53
N ASN A 68 -14.30 -2.83 10.84
CA ASN A 68 -14.96 -2.73 9.53
C ASN A 68 -14.27 -3.59 8.48
N GLN A 69 -12.94 -3.55 8.44
CA GLN A 69 -12.14 -4.40 7.55
C GLN A 69 -12.39 -5.90 7.83
N GLY A 70 -12.38 -6.29 9.10
CA GLY A 70 -12.65 -7.68 9.49
C GLY A 70 -14.05 -8.13 9.08
N LYS A 71 -15.07 -7.28 9.28
CA LYS A 71 -16.44 -7.57 8.89
C LYS A 71 -16.58 -7.69 7.37
N GLU A 72 -15.99 -6.80 6.61
CA GLU A 72 -16.02 -6.82 5.14
C GLU A 72 -15.41 -8.10 4.56
N ILE A 73 -14.29 -8.54 5.11
CA ILE A 73 -13.57 -9.74 4.64
C ILE A 73 -14.28 -11.02 5.06
N MET A 74 -14.67 -11.13 6.34
CA MET A 74 -14.98 -12.43 6.96
C MET A 74 -16.48 -12.72 7.09
N TRP A 75 -17.32 -11.68 7.21
CA TRP A 75 -18.75 -11.87 7.52
C TRP A 75 -19.49 -12.72 6.47
N GLY A 76 -19.38 -12.35 5.20
CA GLY A 76 -20.02 -13.07 4.10
C GLY A 76 -19.47 -14.49 3.94
N LEU A 77 -18.17 -14.64 4.12
CA LEU A 77 -17.47 -15.92 4.00
C LEU A 77 -17.87 -16.92 5.08
N LEU A 78 -17.96 -16.49 6.34
CA LEU A 78 -18.44 -17.32 7.44
C LEU A 78 -19.89 -17.75 7.23
N LYS A 79 -20.76 -16.88 6.75
CA LYS A 79 -22.15 -17.22 6.47
C LYS A 79 -22.28 -18.25 5.34
N MET A 80 -21.49 -18.10 4.29
CA MET A 80 -21.48 -19.01 3.15
C MET A 80 -20.95 -20.39 3.55
N LEU A 81 -19.79 -20.47 4.21
CA LEU A 81 -19.17 -21.74 4.57
C LEU A 81 -19.80 -22.41 5.78
N GLY A 82 -20.42 -21.64 6.67
CA GLY A 82 -21.12 -22.15 7.86
C GLY A 82 -22.59 -22.48 7.62
N GLU A 83 -23.08 -22.45 6.38
CA GLU A 83 -24.45 -22.85 6.07
C GLU A 83 -24.76 -24.24 6.62
N GLY A 84 -25.86 -24.39 7.36
CA GLY A 84 -26.23 -25.64 8.01
C GLY A 84 -25.67 -25.86 9.42
N VAL A 85 -24.66 -25.09 9.87
CA VAL A 85 -24.14 -25.14 11.26
C VAL A 85 -24.33 -23.82 12.00
N ILE A 86 -24.90 -22.81 11.37
CA ILE A 86 -25.25 -21.52 11.98
C ILE A 86 -26.67 -21.58 12.50
N GLU A 87 -26.85 -21.39 13.83
CA GLU A 87 -28.15 -21.25 14.47
C GLU A 87 -28.74 -19.84 14.26
N SER A 88 -27.91 -18.81 14.48
CA SER A 88 -28.30 -17.41 14.30
C SER A 88 -27.12 -16.50 14.04
N SER A 89 -27.38 -15.31 13.49
CA SER A 89 -26.34 -14.32 13.24
C SER A 89 -26.84 -12.90 13.53
N LEU A 90 -25.98 -12.08 14.16
CA LEU A 90 -26.22 -10.68 14.52
C LEU A 90 -25.24 -9.78 13.75
N GLU A 91 -25.71 -9.16 12.70
CA GLU A 91 -24.86 -8.40 11.79
C GLU A 91 -24.24 -7.15 12.43
N ASN A 92 -24.98 -6.45 13.30
CA ASN A 92 -24.50 -5.22 13.94
C ASN A 92 -23.27 -5.47 14.82
N THR A 93 -23.21 -6.62 15.48
CA THR A 93 -22.09 -7.03 16.36
C THR A 93 -21.14 -8.01 15.68
N ALA A 94 -21.40 -8.34 14.41
CA ALA A 94 -20.67 -9.37 13.65
C ALA A 94 -20.47 -10.66 14.46
N THR A 95 -21.57 -11.16 15.04
CA THR A 95 -21.59 -12.37 15.89
C THR A 95 -22.39 -13.46 15.23
N ILE A 96 -21.81 -14.65 15.12
CA ILE A 96 -22.46 -15.88 14.61
C ILE A 96 -22.59 -16.86 15.78
N ARG A 97 -23.79 -17.37 16.00
CA ARG A 97 -24.05 -18.46 16.96
C ARG A 97 -24.15 -19.77 16.19
N LEU A 98 -23.39 -20.76 16.62
CA LEU A 98 -23.38 -22.09 16.05
C LEU A 98 -24.41 -23.01 16.74
N ILE A 99 -24.78 -24.11 16.08
CA ILE A 99 -25.78 -25.10 16.56
C ILE A 99 -25.40 -25.75 17.90
N ASN A 100 -24.10 -25.79 18.27
CA ASN A 100 -23.65 -26.24 19.59
C ASN A 100 -23.72 -25.13 20.66
N GLY A 101 -24.25 -23.96 20.34
CA GLY A 101 -24.41 -22.80 21.23
C GLY A 101 -23.17 -21.92 21.37
N ARG A 102 -22.02 -22.30 20.80
CA ARG A 102 -20.80 -21.47 20.82
C ARG A 102 -20.90 -20.34 19.80
N THR A 103 -20.05 -19.32 19.94
CA THR A 103 -20.12 -18.12 19.11
C THR A 103 -18.80 -17.81 18.43
N ILE A 104 -18.90 -17.39 17.18
CA ILE A 104 -17.80 -16.77 16.42
C ILE A 104 -18.05 -15.28 16.39
N LYS A 105 -17.02 -14.47 16.74
CA LYS A 105 -17.10 -12.99 16.69
C LYS A 105 -15.99 -12.40 15.87
N ILE A 106 -16.33 -11.37 15.11
CA ILE A 106 -15.35 -10.53 14.42
C ILE A 106 -15.05 -9.32 15.29
N LYS A 107 -13.78 -8.99 15.44
CA LYS A 107 -13.26 -7.92 16.28
C LYS A 107 -12.24 -7.06 15.51
N GLY A 108 -12.03 -5.83 15.96
CA GLY A 108 -10.95 -4.96 15.52
C GLY A 108 -9.89 -4.79 16.61
N SER A 109 -8.62 -4.77 16.23
CA SER A 109 -7.49 -4.52 17.15
C SER A 109 -7.25 -3.03 17.39
N ASP A 110 -7.91 -2.15 16.65
CA ASP A 110 -7.84 -0.68 16.80
C ASP A 110 -8.35 -0.19 18.17
N ARG A 111 -9.19 -1.00 18.83
CA ARG A 111 -9.70 -0.76 20.21
C ARG A 111 -9.36 -1.91 21.15
N PRO A 112 -8.11 -2.04 21.61
CA PRO A 112 -7.64 -3.20 22.38
C PRO A 112 -8.44 -3.49 23.65
N ASP A 113 -8.99 -2.48 24.32
CA ASP A 113 -9.77 -2.65 25.56
C ASP A 113 -11.06 -3.45 25.32
N THR A 114 -11.61 -3.47 24.10
CA THR A 114 -12.81 -4.25 23.75
C THR A 114 -12.53 -5.75 23.63
N LEU A 115 -11.27 -6.16 23.69
CA LEU A 115 -10.81 -7.55 23.58
C LEU A 115 -10.62 -8.20 24.96
N ARG A 116 -10.94 -7.51 26.06
CA ARG A 116 -10.78 -8.00 27.44
C ARG A 116 -12.08 -8.58 28.01
N GLY A 117 -11.96 -9.44 29.01
CA GLY A 117 -13.07 -9.87 29.87
C GLY A 117 -13.97 -10.99 29.32
N VAL A 118 -13.55 -11.70 28.28
CA VAL A 118 -14.27 -12.84 27.70
C VAL A 118 -13.34 -14.04 27.54
N GLY A 119 -13.82 -15.25 27.84
CA GLY A 119 -13.07 -16.48 27.60
C GLY A 119 -13.06 -16.85 26.11
N VAL A 120 -11.87 -16.94 25.54
CA VAL A 120 -11.65 -17.30 24.13
C VAL A 120 -10.90 -18.61 24.04
N SER A 121 -11.34 -19.51 23.17
CA SER A 121 -10.68 -20.81 22.97
C SER A 121 -9.83 -20.87 21.71
N PHE A 122 -10.15 -20.07 20.72
CA PHE A 122 -9.39 -19.96 19.47
C PHE A 122 -9.48 -18.55 18.90
N VAL A 123 -8.37 -18.06 18.37
CA VAL A 123 -8.31 -16.76 17.71
C VAL A 123 -7.54 -16.84 16.41
N VAL A 124 -8.09 -16.24 15.36
CA VAL A 124 -7.35 -15.88 14.14
C VAL A 124 -6.99 -14.40 14.22
N MET A 125 -5.71 -14.08 14.09
CA MET A 125 -5.19 -12.70 14.02
C MET A 125 -4.75 -12.42 12.57
N ASP A 126 -5.65 -11.84 11.79
CA ASP A 126 -5.43 -11.60 10.35
C ASP A 126 -4.74 -10.25 10.12
N GLU A 127 -3.82 -10.24 9.16
CA GLU A 127 -2.92 -9.11 8.88
C GLU A 127 -2.19 -8.62 10.14
N TYR A 128 -1.68 -9.60 10.94
CA TYR A 128 -1.06 -9.34 12.24
C TYR A 128 0.12 -8.37 12.18
N ALA A 129 0.85 -8.32 11.06
CA ALA A 129 1.93 -7.38 10.83
C ALA A 129 1.52 -5.90 11.01
N PHE A 130 0.23 -5.57 10.89
CA PHE A 130 -0.33 -4.22 11.02
C PHE A 130 -1.06 -3.98 12.35
N MET A 131 -1.06 -4.94 13.27
CA MET A 131 -1.60 -4.80 14.61
C MET A 131 -0.52 -4.28 15.57
N LYS A 132 -0.94 -3.76 16.72
CA LYS A 132 -0.01 -3.45 17.82
C LYS A 132 0.42 -4.73 18.53
N PRO A 133 1.72 -4.89 18.86
CA PRO A 133 2.21 -6.10 19.58
C PRO A 133 1.47 -6.38 20.88
N GLU A 134 1.08 -5.32 21.63
CA GLU A 134 0.39 -5.44 22.90
C GLU A 134 -0.95 -6.18 22.81
N VAL A 135 -1.57 -6.23 21.63
CA VAL A 135 -2.82 -6.98 21.41
C VAL A 135 -2.59 -8.46 21.67
N TRP A 136 -1.47 -9.00 21.22
CA TRP A 136 -1.10 -10.37 21.53
C TRP A 136 -0.55 -10.51 22.95
N ASP A 137 0.54 -9.82 23.25
CA ASP A 137 1.34 -10.05 24.46
C ASP A 137 0.56 -9.79 25.74
N LEU A 138 -0.26 -8.73 25.77
CA LEU A 138 -0.93 -8.27 26.99
C LEU A 138 -2.43 -8.62 27.04
N ILE A 139 -3.03 -9.05 25.94
CA ILE A 139 -4.47 -9.29 25.90
C ILE A 139 -4.78 -10.71 25.44
N MET A 140 -4.44 -11.09 24.21
CA MET A 140 -4.91 -12.36 23.67
C MET A 140 -4.19 -13.57 24.27
N ARG A 141 -2.88 -13.50 24.46
CA ARG A 141 -2.10 -14.59 25.07
C ARG A 141 -2.59 -14.96 26.49
N PRO A 142 -2.83 -13.98 27.40
CA PRO A 142 -3.47 -14.26 28.69
C PRO A 142 -4.91 -14.80 28.57
N THR A 143 -5.72 -14.25 27.65
CA THR A 143 -7.13 -14.64 27.44
C THR A 143 -7.27 -16.13 27.05
N LEU A 144 -6.30 -16.68 26.31
CA LEU A 144 -6.28 -18.08 25.89
C LEU A 144 -5.78 -19.04 27.00
N SER A 145 -5.27 -18.53 28.12
CA SER A 145 -4.62 -19.35 29.15
C SER A 145 -5.60 -20.25 29.91
N ASP A 146 -6.84 -19.81 30.12
CA ASP A 146 -7.83 -20.51 30.94
C ASP A 146 -8.16 -21.92 30.43
N VAL A 147 -8.13 -22.11 29.12
CA VAL A 147 -8.50 -23.38 28.48
C VAL A 147 -7.42 -23.90 27.55
N MET A 148 -6.18 -23.46 27.72
CA MET A 148 -5.11 -23.79 26.77
C MET A 148 -5.52 -23.54 25.31
N GLY A 149 -6.21 -22.42 25.10
CA GLY A 149 -6.71 -22.03 23.79
C GLY A 149 -5.58 -21.78 22.80
N SER A 150 -5.89 -21.83 21.50
CA SER A 150 -4.93 -21.75 20.41
C SER A 150 -5.10 -20.49 19.55
N ALA A 151 -4.07 -20.17 18.75
CA ALA A 151 -4.09 -19.02 17.86
C ALA A 151 -3.48 -19.35 16.50
N LEU A 152 -4.05 -18.71 15.45
CA LEU A 152 -3.49 -18.66 14.12
C LEU A 152 -3.19 -17.19 13.76
N PHE A 153 -1.91 -16.87 13.62
CA PHE A 153 -1.46 -15.59 13.07
C PHE A 153 -1.32 -15.76 11.56
N ILE A 154 -1.96 -14.88 10.82
CA ILE A 154 -1.92 -14.98 9.36
C ILE A 154 -1.81 -13.58 8.76
N GLY A 155 -1.08 -13.45 7.67
CA GLY A 155 -0.91 -12.16 7.00
C GLY A 155 0.18 -12.19 5.96
N THR A 156 0.35 -11.03 5.32
CA THR A 156 1.48 -10.75 4.45
C THR A 156 2.60 -10.11 5.28
N PRO A 157 3.86 -10.43 5.07
CA PRO A 157 4.98 -9.80 5.77
C PRO A 157 5.00 -8.28 5.58
N ALA A 158 5.48 -7.56 6.60
CA ALA A 158 5.74 -6.13 6.53
C ALA A 158 7.11 -5.81 7.15
N GLY A 159 8.18 -6.30 6.53
CA GLY A 159 9.54 -6.25 7.05
C GLY A 159 9.73 -7.13 8.29
N LYS A 160 10.89 -6.99 8.95
CA LYS A 160 11.25 -7.76 10.16
C LYS A 160 10.66 -7.14 11.44
N ASN A 161 9.34 -7.07 11.51
CA ASN A 161 8.58 -6.53 12.66
C ASN A 161 8.20 -7.62 13.68
N HIS A 162 7.24 -7.35 14.57
CA HIS A 162 6.74 -8.29 15.58
C HIS A 162 6.11 -9.57 14.99
N PHE A 163 5.55 -9.52 13.77
CA PHE A 163 5.07 -10.71 13.07
C PHE A 163 6.23 -11.64 12.70
N TYR A 164 7.35 -11.06 12.24
CA TYR A 164 8.57 -11.82 11.99
C TYR A 164 9.13 -12.45 13.28
N GLN A 165 9.06 -11.74 14.41
CA GLN A 165 9.51 -12.31 15.69
C GLN A 165 8.71 -13.55 16.10
N LEU A 166 7.37 -13.53 15.91
CA LEU A 166 6.54 -14.71 16.13
C LEU A 166 6.83 -15.83 15.13
N TRP A 167 7.11 -15.48 13.88
CA TRP A 167 7.48 -16.46 12.86
C TRP A 167 8.78 -17.19 13.24
N LEU A 168 9.76 -16.47 13.78
CA LEU A 168 11.01 -17.08 14.29
C LEU A 168 10.78 -18.00 15.48
N GLU A 169 9.75 -17.77 16.32
CA GLU A 169 9.42 -18.68 17.42
C GLU A 169 9.01 -20.07 16.92
N GLY A 170 8.24 -20.15 15.85
CA GLY A 170 7.80 -21.40 15.24
C GLY A 170 8.80 -22.05 14.29
N ASP A 171 9.88 -21.35 13.94
CA ASP A 171 11.00 -21.88 13.15
C ASP A 171 12.13 -22.44 14.04
N LYS A 172 12.03 -22.27 15.38
CA LYS A 172 13.02 -22.79 16.33
C LYS A 172 12.87 -24.30 16.52
N GLU A 173 13.94 -25.05 16.33
CA GLU A 173 13.97 -26.48 16.65
C GLU A 173 13.61 -26.74 18.12
N GLY A 174 12.70 -27.70 18.34
CA GLY A 174 12.27 -28.11 19.68
C GLY A 174 11.20 -27.24 20.35
N ASN A 175 10.57 -26.34 19.63
CA ASN A 175 9.44 -25.57 20.12
C ASN A 175 8.10 -26.18 19.66
N ASP A 176 7.64 -27.20 20.34
CA ASP A 176 6.40 -27.92 20.00
C ASP A 176 5.12 -27.08 20.19
N GLU A 177 5.20 -25.94 20.88
CA GLU A 177 4.05 -25.03 21.10
C GLU A 177 3.80 -24.16 19.88
N TRP A 178 4.81 -23.86 19.07
CA TRP A 178 4.76 -22.98 17.93
C TRP A 178 5.15 -23.68 16.62
N GLU A 179 4.50 -23.34 15.53
CA GLU A 179 4.87 -23.79 14.18
C GLU A 179 4.66 -22.68 13.17
N SER A 180 5.65 -22.49 12.31
CA SER A 180 5.67 -21.43 11.30
C SER A 180 5.62 -21.95 9.89
N PHE A 181 4.87 -21.25 9.06
CA PHE A 181 4.65 -21.56 7.65
C PHE A 181 4.97 -20.33 6.81
N SER A 182 5.55 -20.55 5.64
CA SER A 182 5.80 -19.51 4.66
C SER A 182 5.41 -20.01 3.27
N PHE A 183 4.49 -19.31 2.60
CA PHE A 183 3.99 -19.70 1.29
C PHE A 183 3.93 -18.51 0.34
N THR A 184 4.37 -18.74 -0.88
CA THR A 184 4.24 -17.75 -1.97
C THR A 184 2.83 -17.72 -2.53
N SER A 185 2.47 -16.65 -3.23
CA SER A 185 1.21 -16.58 -3.96
C SER A 185 1.07 -17.66 -5.03
N LYS A 186 2.19 -18.09 -5.63
CA LYS A 186 2.23 -19.11 -6.70
C LYS A 186 1.86 -20.52 -6.23
N GLU A 187 1.90 -20.77 -4.94
CA GLU A 187 1.54 -22.07 -4.35
C GLU A 187 0.03 -22.28 -4.20
N ASN A 188 -0.78 -21.27 -4.57
CA ASN A 188 -2.22 -21.45 -4.72
C ASN A 188 -2.55 -22.02 -6.11
N PRO A 189 -2.98 -23.28 -6.20
CA PRO A 189 -3.26 -23.93 -7.49
C PRO A 189 -4.53 -23.40 -8.19
N CYS A 190 -5.36 -22.62 -7.48
CA CYS A 190 -6.60 -22.06 -8.01
C CYS A 190 -6.38 -20.82 -8.88
N ILE A 191 -5.15 -20.28 -8.93
CA ILE A 191 -4.84 -19.06 -9.69
C ILE A 191 -3.85 -19.39 -10.81
N PRO A 192 -4.15 -19.01 -12.06
CA PRO A 192 -3.23 -19.21 -13.18
C PRO A 192 -1.90 -18.48 -12.95
N GLN A 193 -0.79 -19.11 -13.35
CA GLN A 193 0.55 -18.52 -13.24
C GLN A 193 0.66 -17.17 -13.97
N SER A 194 -0.04 -17.02 -15.11
CA SER A 194 -0.08 -15.79 -15.90
C SER A 194 -0.57 -14.58 -15.10
N GLU A 195 -1.50 -14.76 -14.16
CA GLU A 195 -1.98 -13.66 -13.30
C GLU A 195 -0.88 -13.12 -12.39
N PHE A 196 -0.04 -14.00 -11.86
CA PHE A 196 1.11 -13.57 -11.05
C PHE A 196 2.16 -12.85 -11.88
N ASP A 197 2.41 -13.31 -13.10
CA ASP A 197 3.36 -12.70 -14.00
C ASP A 197 2.89 -11.29 -14.45
N GLU A 198 1.58 -11.10 -14.66
CA GLU A 198 1.00 -9.77 -14.95
C GLU A 198 1.08 -8.85 -13.73
N MET A 199 0.75 -9.32 -12.53
CA MET A 199 0.92 -8.52 -11.31
C MET A 199 2.38 -8.11 -11.10
N ALA A 200 3.33 -9.00 -11.35
CA ALA A 200 4.75 -8.73 -11.17
C ALA A 200 5.28 -7.63 -12.11
N LYS A 201 4.71 -7.47 -13.32
CA LYS A 201 5.14 -6.44 -14.28
C LYS A 201 4.93 -5.01 -13.77
N VAL A 202 3.96 -4.78 -12.89
CA VAL A 202 3.60 -3.45 -12.39
C VAL A 202 4.06 -3.22 -10.95
N MET A 203 4.56 -4.26 -10.28
CA MET A 203 5.03 -4.17 -8.90
C MET A 203 6.54 -3.91 -8.83
N THR A 204 6.98 -3.27 -7.74
CA THR A 204 8.40 -3.16 -7.43
C THR A 204 8.96 -4.52 -7.01
N LYS A 205 10.27 -4.75 -7.16
CA LYS A 205 10.93 -5.97 -6.68
C LYS A 205 10.68 -6.21 -5.18
N GLN A 206 10.67 -5.15 -4.38
CA GLN A 206 10.34 -5.22 -2.96
C GLN A 206 8.88 -5.66 -2.74
N ALA A 207 7.94 -5.06 -3.47
CA ALA A 207 6.53 -5.45 -3.38
C ALA A 207 6.29 -6.90 -3.84
N ILE A 208 7.03 -7.37 -4.86
CA ILE A 208 6.98 -8.78 -5.29
C ILE A 208 7.44 -9.68 -4.15
N ARG A 209 8.62 -9.42 -3.57
CA ARG A 209 9.15 -10.19 -2.44
C ARG A 209 8.19 -10.22 -1.25
N GLN A 210 7.67 -9.06 -0.87
CA GLN A 210 6.76 -8.93 0.28
C GLN A 210 5.39 -9.54 -0.01
N GLU A 211 4.75 -9.12 -1.11
CA GLU A 211 3.32 -9.37 -1.37
C GLU A 211 3.07 -10.69 -2.10
N LEU A 212 4.00 -11.15 -2.95
CA LEU A 212 3.84 -12.38 -3.72
C LEU A 212 4.69 -13.52 -3.18
N GLU A 213 5.91 -13.24 -2.71
CA GLU A 213 6.85 -14.26 -2.22
C GLU A 213 6.82 -14.42 -0.70
N ALA A 214 6.01 -13.63 0.01
CA ALA A 214 5.87 -13.64 1.47
C ALA A 214 7.21 -13.50 2.22
N SER A 215 8.17 -12.77 1.67
CA SER A 215 9.47 -12.55 2.27
C SER A 215 9.42 -11.47 3.36
N PHE A 216 10.05 -11.75 4.51
CA PHE A 216 10.27 -10.77 5.57
C PHE A 216 11.49 -9.87 5.32
N GLU A 217 12.27 -10.16 4.29
CA GLU A 217 13.42 -9.33 3.97
C GLU A 217 12.96 -7.97 3.46
N ALA A 218 13.34 -6.92 4.18
CA ALA A 218 13.32 -5.59 3.63
C ALA A 218 14.32 -5.54 2.45
N ALA A 219 14.02 -4.74 1.41
CA ALA A 219 15.01 -4.49 0.38
C ALA A 219 16.30 -3.96 1.06
N ASP A 220 17.41 -4.64 0.84
CA ASP A 220 18.71 -4.17 1.27
C ASP A 220 19.04 -2.88 0.50
N GLY A 221 19.26 -1.79 1.24
CA GLY A 221 19.66 -0.50 0.69
C GLY A 221 18.51 0.49 0.52
N GLY A 222 18.83 1.75 0.27
CA GLY A 222 17.88 2.86 0.10
C GLY A 222 16.77 2.59 -0.92
N SER A 223 15.76 3.44 -0.90
CA SER A 223 14.57 3.28 -1.75
C SER A 223 14.86 3.39 -3.25
N PHE A 224 15.98 4.02 -3.59
CA PHE A 224 16.43 4.28 -4.96
C PHE A 224 17.93 3.97 -5.09
N HIS A 225 18.32 3.31 -6.17
CA HIS A 225 19.72 2.89 -6.42
C HIS A 225 20.26 3.55 -7.68
N GLU A 226 21.46 4.08 -7.61
CA GLU A 226 22.12 4.74 -8.74
C GLU A 226 22.26 3.82 -9.96
N ALA A 227 22.41 2.53 -9.75
CA ALA A 227 22.47 1.52 -10.81
C ALA A 227 21.17 1.41 -11.65
N GLU A 228 20.05 1.97 -11.16
CA GLU A 228 18.76 1.97 -11.86
C GLU A 228 18.54 3.26 -12.68
N TRP A 229 19.49 4.19 -12.67
CA TRP A 229 19.37 5.50 -13.32
C TRP A 229 19.84 5.45 -14.77
N ILE A 230 18.97 5.92 -15.65
CA ILE A 230 19.24 5.94 -17.09
C ILE A 230 19.38 7.40 -17.52
N TYR A 231 20.51 7.73 -18.13
CA TYR A 231 20.81 9.06 -18.63
C TYR A 231 20.63 9.10 -20.15
N MET A 232 19.98 10.15 -20.66
CA MET A 232 19.71 10.33 -22.08
C MET A 232 19.77 11.80 -22.44
N GLU A 233 20.19 12.13 -23.66
CA GLU A 233 20.19 13.49 -24.19
C GLU A 233 18.75 14.02 -24.42
N ARG A 234 17.85 13.13 -24.85
CA ARG A 234 16.44 13.43 -25.16
C ARG A 234 15.52 12.27 -24.80
N SER A 235 14.22 12.56 -24.78
CA SER A 235 13.21 11.52 -24.57
C SER A 235 13.37 10.36 -25.56
N PRO A 236 13.27 9.09 -25.10
CA PRO A 236 13.37 7.92 -26.00
C PRO A 236 12.23 7.89 -27.03
N GLU A 237 11.07 8.42 -26.67
CA GLU A 237 9.87 8.51 -27.52
C GLU A 237 9.16 9.84 -27.29
N PRO A 238 8.50 10.40 -28.32
CA PRO A 238 7.66 11.57 -28.15
C PRO A 238 6.54 11.30 -27.13
N GLY A 239 6.35 12.23 -26.22
CA GLY A 239 5.36 12.11 -25.15
C GLY A 239 4.66 13.43 -24.83
N ASN A 240 3.76 13.38 -23.88
CA ASN A 240 3.08 14.56 -23.35
C ASN A 240 3.88 15.18 -22.20
N ILE A 241 4.00 16.50 -22.19
CA ILE A 241 4.70 17.23 -21.14
C ILE A 241 3.72 17.57 -20.01
N TYR A 242 4.14 17.27 -18.79
CA TYR A 242 3.45 17.58 -17.56
C TYR A 242 4.36 18.37 -16.62
N ILE A 243 3.77 19.29 -15.87
CA ILE A 243 4.49 20.09 -14.88
C ILE A 243 3.80 19.95 -13.54
N ALA A 244 4.56 19.61 -12.49
CA ALA A 244 4.06 19.57 -11.13
C ALA A 244 4.90 20.48 -10.22
N MET A 245 4.23 21.26 -9.39
CA MET A 245 4.88 22.14 -8.43
C MET A 245 4.53 21.76 -7.01
N ASP A 246 5.56 21.60 -6.21
CA ASP A 246 5.53 21.53 -4.75
C ASP A 246 5.99 22.88 -4.19
N PRO A 247 5.07 23.71 -3.66
CA PRO A 247 5.43 25.00 -3.09
C PRO A 247 5.90 24.84 -1.64
N ALA A 248 7.11 25.32 -1.31
CA ALA A 248 7.65 25.30 0.06
C ALA A 248 6.75 26.05 1.05
N GLY A 249 6.47 25.44 2.20
CA GLY A 249 5.72 26.08 3.26
C GLY A 249 6.44 27.29 3.84
N PHE A 250 5.78 28.44 3.95
CA PHE A 250 6.31 29.56 4.73
C PHE A 250 6.22 29.21 6.21
N SER A 251 7.33 29.06 6.88
CA SER A 251 7.41 29.14 8.33
C SER A 251 7.25 30.63 8.75
N GLU A 252 6.03 31.16 8.68
CA GLU A 252 5.72 32.39 9.40
C GLU A 252 5.83 32.12 10.90
N GLY A 253 6.79 32.79 11.53
CA GLY A 253 7.11 32.66 12.92
C GLY A 253 5.92 32.88 13.84
N LYS A 254 5.53 31.81 14.54
CA LYS A 254 4.94 31.93 15.87
C LYS A 254 5.81 31.12 16.83
N GLY A 255 6.63 31.88 17.52
CA GLY A 255 7.40 31.66 18.71
C GLY A 255 7.39 30.25 19.34
N ARG A 256 8.48 29.53 19.14
CA ARG A 256 9.29 28.92 20.22
C ARG A 256 10.64 28.55 19.61
N LEU A 257 11.66 29.28 20.02
CA LEU A 257 13.06 28.89 19.80
C LEU A 257 13.29 27.53 20.43
N THR A 258 13.31 26.48 19.62
CA THR A 258 14.07 25.27 19.90
C THR A 258 15.10 25.16 18.79
N SER A 259 16.34 25.30 19.19
CA SER A 259 17.57 25.24 18.43
C SER A 259 17.70 23.93 17.65
N LYS A 260 17.27 23.90 16.42
CA LYS A 260 17.86 23.16 15.29
C LYS A 260 17.44 23.92 14.04
N LEU A 261 18.41 24.52 13.38
CA LEU A 261 18.26 25.11 12.06
C LEU A 261 17.79 24.02 11.09
N LYS A 262 16.48 23.83 10.96
CA LYS A 262 15.91 23.25 9.77
C LYS A 262 16.21 24.26 8.66
N GLN A 263 17.05 23.88 7.71
CA GLN A 263 17.15 24.63 6.46
C GLN A 263 15.72 24.77 5.92
N ALA A 264 15.33 25.97 5.52
CA ALA A 264 13.99 26.19 4.99
C ALA A 264 13.78 25.34 3.73
N ASP A 265 12.61 24.72 3.61
CA ASP A 265 12.21 23.90 2.45
C ASP A 265 12.32 24.73 1.15
N GLU A 266 12.57 24.08 0.02
CA GLU A 266 12.68 24.72 -1.29
C GLU A 266 11.41 24.51 -2.11
N HIS A 267 11.00 25.52 -2.87
CA HIS A 267 10.01 25.33 -3.94
C HIS A 267 10.62 24.44 -5.02
N SER A 268 9.86 23.49 -5.53
CA SER A 268 10.29 22.60 -6.59
C SER A 268 9.25 22.48 -7.70
N ILE A 269 9.70 22.54 -8.96
CA ILE A 269 8.87 22.43 -10.16
C ILE A 269 9.47 21.35 -11.06
N ALA A 270 8.85 20.19 -11.13
CA ALA A 270 9.24 19.10 -12.00
C ALA A 270 8.60 19.24 -13.38
N VAL A 271 9.40 19.11 -14.43
CA VAL A 271 9.00 19.12 -15.84
C VAL A 271 9.32 17.77 -16.45
N VAL A 272 8.29 17.00 -16.80
CA VAL A 272 8.41 15.61 -17.26
C VAL A 272 7.69 15.41 -18.56
N GLU A 273 8.33 14.77 -19.52
CA GLU A 273 7.71 14.21 -20.72
C GLU A 273 7.40 12.74 -20.45
N ALA A 274 6.13 12.38 -20.52
CA ALA A 274 5.66 11.01 -20.28
C ALA A 274 5.22 10.37 -21.60
N SER A 275 5.80 9.20 -21.90
CA SER A 275 5.52 8.36 -23.07
C SER A 275 5.27 6.91 -22.66
N GLU A 276 5.05 6.01 -23.62
CA GLU A 276 4.94 4.57 -23.35
C GLU A 276 6.26 3.97 -22.83
N ALA A 277 7.40 4.54 -23.23
CA ALA A 277 8.72 4.13 -22.71
C ALA A 277 8.91 4.49 -21.23
N GLY A 278 8.30 5.58 -20.76
CA GLY A 278 8.44 6.06 -19.38
C GLY A 278 8.44 7.58 -19.26
N TRP A 279 9.10 8.07 -18.23
CA TRP A 279 9.17 9.49 -17.88
C TRP A 279 10.57 10.04 -18.16
N PHE A 280 10.68 11.01 -19.05
CA PHE A 280 11.91 11.76 -19.29
C PHE A 280 11.83 13.08 -18.52
N ILE A 281 12.78 13.32 -17.61
CA ILE A 281 12.85 14.53 -16.79
C ILE A 281 13.57 15.62 -17.58
N HIS A 282 12.84 16.57 -18.13
CA HIS A 282 13.41 17.72 -18.84
C HIS A 282 14.14 18.68 -17.94
N ASP A 283 13.52 18.98 -16.77
CA ASP A 283 14.04 19.94 -15.82
C ASP A 283 13.41 19.74 -14.44
N ILE A 284 14.13 20.11 -13.38
CA ILE A 284 13.57 20.34 -12.04
C ILE A 284 14.08 21.70 -11.57
N ILE A 285 13.20 22.69 -11.62
CA ILE A 285 13.50 24.08 -11.24
C ILE A 285 13.23 24.19 -9.75
N HIS A 286 14.22 24.50 -8.95
CA HIS A 286 14.08 24.59 -7.51
C HIS A 286 14.78 25.81 -6.91
N GLY A 287 14.32 26.21 -5.74
CA GLY A 287 14.94 27.33 -5.04
C GLY A 287 14.04 27.93 -3.94
N ARG A 288 14.62 28.85 -3.20
CA ARG A 288 13.96 29.56 -2.11
C ARG A 288 13.42 30.88 -2.58
N TRP A 289 12.17 30.90 -2.99
CA TRP A 289 11.50 32.05 -3.60
C TRP A 289 10.38 32.59 -2.72
N GLY A 290 10.10 33.89 -2.84
CA GLY A 290 8.82 34.41 -2.39
C GLY A 290 7.67 34.00 -3.32
N VAL A 291 6.42 34.13 -2.85
CA VAL A 291 5.19 33.75 -3.59
C VAL A 291 5.18 34.26 -5.02
N ARG A 292 5.55 35.53 -5.21
CA ARG A 292 5.54 36.16 -6.54
C ARG A 292 6.56 35.56 -7.48
N GLU A 293 7.77 35.31 -7.01
CA GLU A 293 8.84 34.71 -7.83
C GLU A 293 8.52 33.24 -8.12
N ALA A 294 8.04 32.47 -7.14
CA ALA A 294 7.63 31.08 -7.33
C ALA A 294 6.52 30.99 -8.42
N SER A 295 5.54 31.90 -8.39
CA SER A 295 4.49 31.99 -9.41
C SER A 295 5.06 32.30 -10.81
N LEU A 296 6.06 33.19 -10.87
CA LEU A 296 6.73 33.56 -12.11
C LEU A 296 7.54 32.39 -12.69
N GLN A 297 8.28 31.65 -11.85
CA GLN A 297 9.05 30.50 -12.28
C GLN A 297 8.12 29.41 -12.82
N PHE A 298 6.99 29.15 -12.16
CA PHE A 298 5.99 28.19 -12.62
C PHE A 298 5.44 28.55 -14.01
N ILE A 299 5.04 29.79 -14.23
CA ILE A 299 4.50 30.24 -15.52
C ILE A 299 5.59 30.25 -16.60
N ARG A 300 6.82 30.61 -16.28
CA ARG A 300 7.96 30.49 -17.22
C ARG A 300 8.23 29.04 -17.64
N ALA A 301 8.14 28.09 -16.70
CA ALA A 301 8.22 26.67 -17.04
C ALA A 301 7.09 26.25 -17.99
N CYS A 302 5.85 26.67 -17.73
CA CYS A 302 4.72 26.45 -18.61
C CYS A 302 4.92 27.07 -20.01
N GLN A 303 5.47 28.27 -20.07
CA GLN A 303 5.77 28.95 -21.34
C GLN A 303 6.81 28.22 -22.17
N LYS A 304 7.90 27.80 -21.53
CA LYS A 304 9.02 27.13 -22.15
C LYS A 304 8.65 25.74 -22.71
N HIS A 305 7.92 24.96 -21.88
CA HIS A 305 7.69 23.56 -22.13
C HIS A 305 6.30 23.23 -22.68
N ARG A 306 5.35 24.17 -22.64
CA ARG A 306 3.97 24.02 -23.16
C ARG A 306 3.28 22.72 -22.71
N PRO A 307 3.10 22.51 -21.39
CA PRO A 307 2.55 21.26 -20.89
C PRO A 307 1.08 21.06 -21.31
N VAL A 308 0.69 19.81 -21.51
CA VAL A 308 -0.72 19.42 -21.68
C VAL A 308 -1.51 19.72 -20.39
N MET A 309 -0.85 19.52 -19.23
CA MET A 309 -1.42 19.80 -17.93
C MET A 309 -0.33 20.21 -16.94
N ALA A 310 -0.64 21.16 -16.08
CA ALA A 310 0.20 21.56 -14.96
C ALA A 310 -0.55 21.40 -13.65
N GLY A 311 0.15 21.05 -12.58
CA GLY A 311 -0.43 20.86 -11.27
C GLY A 311 0.31 21.68 -10.20
N ILE A 312 -0.41 22.16 -9.19
CA ILE A 312 0.17 22.81 -8.01
C ILE A 312 -0.43 22.14 -6.79
N GLU A 313 0.41 21.78 -5.83
CA GLU A 313 -0.04 21.20 -4.57
C GLU A 313 -1.07 22.13 -3.89
N GLY A 314 -2.15 21.51 -3.40
CA GLY A 314 -3.26 22.21 -2.76
C GLY A 314 -2.87 22.74 -1.38
N GLY A 315 -3.48 23.87 -0.97
CA GLY A 315 -3.28 24.48 0.35
C GLY A 315 -3.32 26.01 0.32
N ALA A 316 -3.03 26.61 1.45
CA ALA A 316 -3.02 28.07 1.62
C ALA A 316 -2.05 28.77 0.65
N LEU A 317 -0.93 28.12 0.36
CA LEU A 317 0.10 28.66 -0.52
C LEU A 317 -0.36 28.77 -1.98
N LYS A 318 -1.04 27.71 -2.48
CA LYS A 318 -1.68 27.76 -3.79
C LYS A 318 -2.63 28.94 -3.91
N GLN A 319 -3.46 29.18 -2.87
CA GLN A 319 -4.39 30.30 -2.87
C GLN A 319 -3.66 31.65 -2.92
N ALA A 320 -2.51 31.79 -2.23
CA ALA A 320 -1.69 32.99 -2.27
C ALA A 320 -0.98 33.19 -3.62
N MET A 321 -0.68 32.11 -4.35
CA MET A 321 -0.02 32.15 -5.66
C MET A 321 -0.99 32.46 -6.82
N LEU A 322 -2.24 32.04 -6.74
CA LEU A 322 -3.22 32.14 -7.82
C LEU A 322 -3.34 33.56 -8.43
N PRO A 323 -3.44 34.66 -7.65
CA PRO A 323 -3.54 36.00 -8.22
C PRO A 323 -2.32 36.39 -9.06
N TYR A 324 -1.12 35.99 -8.63
CA TYR A 324 0.12 36.26 -9.37
C TYR A 324 0.21 35.40 -10.64
N ILE A 325 -0.22 34.14 -10.56
CA ILE A 325 -0.29 33.22 -11.70
C ILE A 325 -1.24 33.80 -12.77
N GLU A 326 -2.44 34.20 -12.38
CA GLU A 326 -3.44 34.80 -13.29
C GLU A 326 -2.95 36.09 -13.95
N ASP A 327 -2.26 36.99 -13.19
CA ASP A 327 -1.64 38.20 -13.74
C ASP A 327 -0.57 37.83 -14.80
N GLN A 328 0.30 36.86 -14.52
CA GLN A 328 1.32 36.44 -15.46
C GLN A 328 0.75 35.74 -16.68
N MET A 329 -0.29 34.90 -16.51
CA MET A 329 -0.99 34.28 -17.64
C MET A 329 -1.53 35.30 -18.64
N LYS A 330 -2.15 36.39 -18.12
CA LYS A 330 -2.65 37.51 -18.94
C LYS A 330 -1.52 38.27 -19.62
N ARG A 331 -0.44 38.59 -18.90
CA ARG A 331 0.72 39.33 -19.44
C ARG A 331 1.45 38.57 -20.56
N LEU A 332 1.57 37.26 -20.39
CA LEU A 332 2.32 36.43 -21.33
C LEU A 332 1.41 35.78 -22.37
N SER A 333 0.09 35.98 -22.30
CA SER A 333 -0.93 35.34 -23.16
C SER A 333 -0.82 33.83 -23.18
N ILE A 334 -0.57 33.22 -22.01
CA ILE A 334 -0.40 31.76 -21.87
C ILE A 334 -1.41 31.25 -20.83
N PHE A 335 -2.18 30.25 -21.19
CA PHE A 335 -3.27 29.74 -20.37
C PHE A 335 -3.14 28.20 -20.21
N PRO A 336 -2.15 27.70 -19.43
CA PRO A 336 -2.02 26.29 -19.17
C PRO A 336 -3.20 25.75 -18.36
N LYS A 337 -3.58 24.50 -18.59
CA LYS A 337 -4.57 23.83 -17.75
C LYS A 337 -3.96 23.50 -16.39
N ILE A 338 -4.33 24.24 -15.34
CA ILE A 338 -3.80 24.07 -13.99
C ILE A 338 -4.80 23.30 -13.12
N VAL A 339 -4.35 22.23 -12.49
CA VAL A 339 -5.16 21.39 -11.60
C VAL A 339 -4.57 21.37 -10.17
N PRO A 340 -5.40 21.15 -9.13
CA PRO A 340 -4.90 20.94 -7.78
C PRO A 340 -4.29 19.54 -7.65
N LEU A 341 -3.12 19.46 -7.02
CA LEU A 341 -2.51 18.21 -6.58
C LEU A 341 -2.86 17.97 -5.11
N THR A 342 -2.97 16.72 -4.69
CA THR A 342 -3.40 16.37 -3.33
C THR A 342 -2.51 15.30 -2.71
N HIS A 343 -2.40 15.29 -1.39
CA HIS A 343 -1.72 14.20 -0.66
C HIS A 343 -2.51 12.89 -0.67
N GLY A 344 -3.80 12.90 -1.01
CA GLY A 344 -4.65 11.69 -1.10
C GLY A 344 -4.81 10.92 0.21
N GLY A 345 -4.58 11.55 1.37
CA GLY A 345 -4.67 10.91 2.69
C GLY A 345 -3.54 9.91 3.01
N LYS A 346 -2.57 9.74 2.10
CA LYS A 346 -1.39 8.87 2.31
C LYS A 346 -0.25 9.65 2.94
N LYS A 347 0.65 8.94 3.65
CA LYS A 347 1.92 9.53 4.10
C LYS A 347 2.75 9.96 2.88
N LYS A 348 3.49 11.06 3.01
CA LYS A 348 4.37 11.60 1.95
C LYS A 348 5.31 10.53 1.40
N THR A 349 6.00 9.80 2.28
CA THR A 349 6.91 8.70 1.92
C THR A 349 6.24 7.63 1.06
N ASP A 350 5.04 7.19 1.46
CA ASP A 350 4.31 6.15 0.73
C ASP A 350 3.91 6.62 -0.67
N ARG A 351 3.50 7.89 -0.80
CA ARG A 351 3.14 8.49 -2.09
C ARG A 351 4.34 8.54 -3.04
N ILE A 352 5.49 9.02 -2.55
CA ILE A 352 6.74 9.10 -3.32
C ILE A 352 7.17 7.70 -3.79
N MET A 353 7.18 6.72 -2.87
CA MET A 353 7.53 5.34 -3.19
C MET A 353 6.61 4.76 -4.28
N TRP A 354 5.30 4.92 -4.13
CA TRP A 354 4.32 4.46 -5.12
C TRP A 354 4.51 5.07 -6.50
N ALA A 355 4.79 6.36 -6.55
CA ALA A 355 4.95 7.07 -7.81
C ALA A 355 6.25 6.72 -8.55
N LEU A 356 7.35 6.55 -7.81
CA LEU A 356 8.69 6.57 -8.42
C LEU A 356 9.41 5.23 -8.38
N GLN A 357 9.37 4.47 -7.27
CA GLN A 357 10.24 3.32 -7.07
C GLN A 357 10.09 2.27 -8.16
N GLY A 358 8.85 1.85 -8.47
CA GLY A 358 8.63 0.86 -9.52
C GLY A 358 9.09 1.32 -10.90
N ARG A 359 8.99 2.63 -11.18
CA ARG A 359 9.47 3.19 -12.45
C ARG A 359 10.98 3.19 -12.55
N PHE A 360 11.70 3.53 -11.46
CA PHE A 360 13.16 3.41 -11.43
C PHE A 360 13.62 1.98 -11.63
N GLN A 361 13.07 1.04 -10.85
CA GLN A 361 13.44 -0.38 -10.91
C GLN A 361 13.17 -1.04 -12.26
N ASN A 362 12.19 -0.55 -13.01
CA ASN A 362 11.86 -1.04 -14.35
C ASN A 362 12.48 -0.22 -15.48
N GLY A 363 13.45 0.68 -15.17
CA GLY A 363 14.13 1.49 -16.16
C GLY A 363 13.21 2.45 -16.92
N ARG A 364 12.17 2.98 -16.26
CA ARG A 364 11.13 3.84 -16.84
C ARG A 364 11.23 5.30 -16.40
N ILE A 365 12.35 5.71 -15.82
CA ILE A 365 12.68 7.11 -15.55
C ILE A 365 14.03 7.41 -16.21
N PHE A 366 14.06 8.48 -16.99
CA PHE A 366 15.20 8.91 -17.76
C PHE A 366 15.60 10.30 -17.31
N PHE A 367 16.88 10.46 -16.93
CA PHE A 367 17.49 11.73 -16.61
C PHE A 367 18.04 12.38 -17.87
N LYS A 368 17.87 13.70 -17.99
CA LYS A 368 18.54 14.43 -19.03
C LYS A 368 20.04 14.56 -18.69
N GLU A 369 20.91 14.13 -19.62
CA GLU A 369 22.36 14.26 -19.49
C GLU A 369 22.75 15.71 -19.19
N ASP A 370 23.78 15.90 -18.33
CA ASP A 370 24.36 17.19 -17.95
C ASP A 370 23.36 18.26 -17.43
N ALA A 371 22.14 17.87 -17.07
CA ALA A 371 21.17 18.84 -16.54
C ALA A 371 21.52 19.28 -15.12
N PRO A 372 21.36 20.58 -14.80
CA PRO A 372 21.76 21.13 -13.49
C PRO A 372 21.09 20.48 -12.29
N TYR A 373 19.87 20.00 -12.44
CA TYR A 373 19.09 19.39 -11.37
C TYR A 373 19.58 17.99 -10.97
N VAL A 374 20.31 17.28 -11.85
CA VAL A 374 20.64 15.85 -11.68
C VAL A 374 21.34 15.60 -10.35
N ARG A 375 22.35 16.39 -10.02
CA ARG A 375 23.10 16.23 -8.77
C ARG A 375 22.24 16.42 -7.52
N ALA A 376 21.37 17.42 -7.52
CA ALA A 376 20.49 17.69 -6.38
C ALA A 376 19.43 16.59 -6.22
N LEU A 377 18.80 16.16 -7.33
CA LEU A 377 17.84 15.08 -7.33
C LEU A 377 18.47 13.75 -6.90
N ALA A 378 19.66 13.44 -7.40
CA ALA A 378 20.43 12.25 -7.04
C ALA A 378 20.68 12.18 -5.53
N THR A 379 21.12 13.29 -4.93
CA THR A 379 21.35 13.35 -3.47
C THR A 379 20.07 13.05 -2.70
N GLN A 380 18.95 13.66 -3.09
CA GLN A 380 17.67 13.42 -2.40
C GLN A 380 17.18 11.96 -2.58
N LEU A 381 17.34 11.37 -3.78
CA LEU A 381 16.97 9.97 -4.04
C LEU A 381 17.78 8.99 -3.19
N LEU A 382 19.09 9.21 -3.04
CA LEU A 382 19.96 8.35 -2.24
C LEU A 382 19.69 8.47 -0.73
N ASP A 383 19.34 9.68 -0.27
CA ASP A 383 19.02 9.94 1.14
C ASP A 383 17.61 9.51 1.55
N PHE A 384 16.73 9.29 0.59
CA PHE A 384 15.32 8.94 0.86
C PHE A 384 15.18 7.48 1.37
N PRO A 385 14.38 7.21 2.42
CA PRO A 385 13.39 8.06 3.12
C PRO A 385 13.91 8.69 4.44
N ASN A 386 15.08 9.25 4.48
CA ASN A 386 15.61 9.87 5.68
C ASN A 386 14.79 11.12 6.08
N PRO A 387 14.13 11.16 7.25
CA PRO A 387 13.28 12.28 7.66
C PRO A 387 14.04 13.57 7.99
N LEU A 388 15.37 13.52 7.99
CA LEU A 388 16.24 14.68 8.23
C LEU A 388 16.79 15.28 6.93
N ALA A 389 16.64 14.59 5.81
CA ALA A 389 17.06 15.05 4.49
C ALA A 389 15.92 15.83 3.79
N HIS A 390 16.30 16.69 2.84
CA HIS A 390 15.33 17.36 1.96
C HIS A 390 14.81 16.37 0.93
N ASP A 391 13.53 16.45 0.62
CA ASP A 391 12.84 15.60 -0.34
C ASP A 391 11.94 16.39 -1.34
N ASP A 392 12.13 17.71 -1.40
CA ASP A 392 11.28 18.63 -2.17
C ASP A 392 11.28 18.32 -3.68
N LEU A 393 12.45 17.94 -4.24
CA LEU A 393 12.61 17.60 -5.67
C LEU A 393 11.93 16.28 -5.99
N ILE A 394 12.09 15.28 -5.12
CA ILE A 394 11.45 13.98 -5.28
C ILE A 394 9.93 14.14 -5.15
N ASP A 395 9.49 15.01 -4.25
CA ASP A 395 8.08 15.24 -3.99
C ASP A 395 7.40 15.84 -5.21
N SER A 396 7.94 16.93 -5.77
CA SER A 396 7.41 17.51 -7.00
C SER A 396 7.39 16.52 -8.17
N LEU A 397 8.44 15.68 -8.30
CA LEU A 397 8.50 14.62 -9.32
C LEU A 397 7.41 13.56 -9.10
N SER A 398 7.13 13.19 -7.84
CA SER A 398 6.11 12.19 -7.52
C SER A 398 4.69 12.65 -7.88
N TYR A 399 4.41 13.95 -7.83
CA TYR A 399 3.11 14.52 -8.19
C TYR A 399 2.77 14.38 -9.68
N ILE A 400 3.75 14.15 -10.55
CA ILE A 400 3.52 13.87 -11.97
C ILE A 400 2.60 12.66 -12.14
N ASP A 401 2.65 11.66 -11.24
CA ASP A 401 1.76 10.49 -11.29
C ASP A 401 0.27 10.85 -11.27
N GLN A 402 -0.10 11.94 -10.61
CA GLN A 402 -1.50 12.40 -10.58
C GLN A 402 -1.94 13.05 -11.90
N LEU A 403 -1.01 13.54 -12.70
CA LEU A 403 -1.27 14.22 -13.96
C LEU A 403 -1.32 13.26 -15.15
N VAL A 404 -0.53 12.20 -15.14
CA VAL A 404 -0.35 11.23 -16.22
C VAL A 404 -1.51 10.22 -16.31
N LYS A 405 -2.63 10.40 -15.63
CA LYS A 405 -3.81 9.50 -15.68
C LYS A 405 -4.60 9.51 -16.99
N ILE A 406 -4.17 10.27 -18.01
CA ILE A 406 -4.79 10.31 -19.33
C ILE A 406 -4.06 9.30 -20.21
N PRO A 407 -4.78 8.39 -20.92
CA PRO A 407 -4.14 7.45 -21.83
C PRO A 407 -3.33 8.21 -22.88
N TYR A 408 -2.14 7.70 -23.16
CA TYR A 408 -1.27 8.25 -24.22
C TYR A 408 -2.00 8.13 -25.56
N TYR A 409 -2.06 9.23 -26.30
CA TYR A 409 -2.48 9.17 -27.70
C TYR A 409 -1.28 8.66 -28.50
N SER A 410 -1.29 7.39 -28.90
CA SER A 410 -0.38 6.92 -29.93
C SER A 410 -0.93 7.39 -31.30
N GLU A 411 -0.05 7.78 -32.21
CA GLU A 411 -0.45 8.10 -33.59
C GLU A 411 -1.23 6.96 -34.29
N SER A 412 -1.05 5.72 -33.83
CA SER A 412 -1.81 4.56 -34.27
C SER A 412 -3.30 4.59 -33.90
N MET A 413 -3.70 5.33 -32.87
CA MET A 413 -5.13 5.52 -32.51
C MET A 413 -5.82 6.56 -33.42
N ILE A 414 -5.07 7.51 -34.00
CA ILE A 414 -5.64 8.54 -34.87
C ILE A 414 -6.03 7.95 -36.24
N GLN A 415 -5.41 6.87 -36.69
CA GLN A 415 -5.72 6.25 -37.99
C GLN A 415 -6.96 5.34 -37.99
N ASN A 416 -7.48 4.93 -36.83
CA ASN A 416 -8.58 3.97 -36.77
C ASN A 416 -9.97 4.56 -36.46
N ASP A 417 -10.08 5.83 -36.07
CA ASP A 417 -11.37 6.42 -35.65
C ASP A 417 -12.09 7.23 -36.74
N PHE A 418 -11.53 7.34 -37.93
CA PHE A 418 -12.24 7.95 -39.10
C PHE A 418 -12.76 6.87 -40.05
N GLN A 419 -13.75 6.12 -39.61
CA GLN A 419 -14.68 5.49 -40.55
C GLN A 419 -15.88 6.44 -40.68
N PRO A 420 -16.18 6.96 -41.90
CA PRO A 420 -17.36 7.77 -42.09
C PRO A 420 -18.60 6.95 -41.72
N LEU A 421 -19.48 7.53 -40.92
CA LEU A 421 -20.76 6.93 -40.47
C LEU A 421 -21.70 6.61 -41.67
N ASP A 422 -21.43 7.18 -42.81
CA ASP A 422 -22.12 6.88 -44.06
C ASP A 422 -21.12 6.79 -45.24
N LYS A 423 -20.95 5.58 -45.76
CA LYS A 423 -20.06 5.29 -46.92
C LYS A 423 -20.53 5.92 -48.22
N VAL A 424 -21.75 6.44 -48.29
CA VAL A 424 -22.35 7.04 -49.52
C VAL A 424 -22.31 8.56 -49.44
N ALA A 425 -22.41 9.18 -48.24
CA ALA A 425 -22.47 10.63 -48.06
C ALA A 425 -21.14 11.27 -47.70
N GLY A 426 -20.09 10.50 -47.33
CA GLY A 426 -18.75 11.03 -47.02
C GLY A 426 -18.63 11.82 -45.72
N TYR A 427 -19.58 11.64 -44.77
CA TYR A 427 -19.57 12.26 -43.43
C TYR A 427 -19.38 11.22 -42.34
#